data_139dfdfa5493cf200209817863d8d9b9
#
_entry.id   139dfdfa5493cf200209817863d8d9b9
#
_cell.length_a   1.000
_cell.length_b   1.000
_cell.length_c   1.000
_cell.angle_alpha   90.00
_cell.angle_beta   90.00
_cell.angle_gamma   90.00
#
_symmetry.space_group_name_H-M   'P 1'
#
loop_
_entity.id
_entity.type
_entity.pdbx_description
1 polymer ?
#
loop_
_entity_poly.entity_id
_entity_poly.type
_entity_poly.pdbx_seq_one_letter_code
_entity_poly.pdbx_strand_id
1 'polypeptide(L)'
;KNEAKFAESKVTNTFYKRKPKNVSESQKEYSFNLTYLTPESNKDTVYVFEAPVDLLSHATMYVISEKKRAERLGQKPDYDVWKKQNRLSLSGTSDVALQSYLQRYPEIKNIVLCLDNDEAGRNGIAKVNQKYADRYSITVHVPKLGKDYNETLVRYLTVAEKATEQRTVDNSEEVAVTNTTQRSR
;
A
#
# COMPACT_ATOMS: atom_id res chain seq x y z
N LYS A 1 -16.39 -10.68 -24.28
CA LYS A 1 -15.91 -11.59 -23.21
C LYS A 1 -14.75 -10.88 -22.50
N ASN A 2 -14.81 -10.77 -21.17
CA ASN A 2 -13.70 -10.25 -20.36
C ASN A 2 -12.65 -11.36 -20.23
N GLU A 3 -11.51 -11.18 -20.86
CA GLU A 3 -10.38 -12.11 -20.82
C GLU A 3 -9.33 -11.57 -19.84
N ALA A 4 -8.87 -12.43 -18.91
CA ALA A 4 -7.80 -12.06 -17.99
C ALA A 4 -6.47 -11.96 -18.77
N LYS A 5 -5.85 -10.78 -18.76
CA LYS A 5 -4.60 -10.48 -19.48
C LYS A 5 -3.35 -10.69 -18.62
N PHE A 6 -3.49 -10.62 -17.32
CA PHE A 6 -2.39 -10.73 -16.37
C PHE A 6 -2.83 -11.45 -15.11
N ALA A 7 -1.99 -12.35 -14.62
CA ALA A 7 -2.12 -12.95 -13.29
C ALA A 7 -0.74 -13.22 -12.68
N GLU A 8 -0.63 -12.98 -11.38
CA GLU A 8 0.56 -13.27 -10.57
C GLU A 8 0.19 -14.23 -9.45
N SER A 9 1.04 -15.20 -9.19
CA SER A 9 0.89 -16.13 -8.08
C SER A 9 1.95 -15.88 -7.03
N LYS A 10 1.51 -15.67 -5.77
CA LYS A 10 2.37 -15.52 -4.61
C LYS A 10 1.98 -16.54 -3.55
N VAL A 11 2.97 -17.24 -2.99
CA VAL A 11 2.74 -18.16 -1.87
C VAL A 11 2.55 -17.34 -0.60
N THR A 12 1.44 -17.55 0.11
CA THR A 12 1.13 -16.87 1.37
C THR A 12 1.73 -17.57 2.58
N ASN A 13 2.18 -18.83 2.43
CA ASN A 13 2.79 -19.61 3.50
C ASN A 13 4.31 -19.36 3.56
N THR A 14 4.80 -18.89 4.70
CA THR A 14 6.22 -18.56 4.94
C THR A 14 7.16 -19.76 4.94
N PHE A 15 6.65 -20.99 5.06
CA PHE A 15 7.45 -22.24 4.99
C PHE A 15 7.98 -22.50 3.57
N TYR A 16 7.29 -22.01 2.53
CA TYR A 16 7.72 -22.18 1.15
C TYR A 16 8.37 -20.88 0.64
N LYS A 17 9.69 -20.85 0.61
CA LYS A 17 10.49 -19.74 0.02
C LYS A 17 10.38 -19.73 -1.51
N ARG A 18 9.19 -19.65 -2.05
CA ARG A 18 8.98 -19.51 -3.50
C ARG A 18 8.85 -18.03 -3.87
N LYS A 19 9.60 -17.61 -4.88
CA LYS A 19 9.45 -16.27 -5.45
C LYS A 19 8.08 -16.15 -6.13
N PRO A 20 7.44 -14.96 -6.10
CA PRO A 20 6.27 -14.69 -6.92
C PRO A 20 6.54 -15.02 -8.38
N LYS A 21 5.55 -15.54 -9.09
CA LYS A 21 5.66 -15.86 -10.52
C LYS A 21 4.44 -15.32 -11.25
N ASN A 22 4.69 -14.72 -12.41
CA ASN A 22 3.60 -14.48 -13.35
C ASN A 22 3.08 -15.84 -13.84
N VAL A 23 1.78 -15.96 -13.96
CA VAL A 23 1.15 -17.10 -14.61
C VAL A 23 1.59 -17.12 -16.08
N SER A 24 1.73 -18.32 -16.67
CA SER A 24 2.09 -18.46 -18.08
C SER A 24 1.21 -17.58 -18.96
N GLU A 25 1.78 -16.99 -19.99
CA GLU A 25 1.12 -16.10 -20.97
C GLU A 25 0.61 -14.76 -20.40
N SER A 26 0.90 -14.45 -19.13
CA SER A 26 0.57 -13.14 -18.56
C SER A 26 1.28 -12.02 -19.30
N GLN A 27 0.50 -11.04 -19.74
CA GLN A 27 0.98 -9.84 -20.42
C GLN A 27 1.27 -8.76 -19.38
N LYS A 28 2.56 -8.47 -19.14
CA LYS A 28 3.02 -7.56 -18.08
C LYS A 28 2.52 -6.11 -18.28
N GLU A 29 2.18 -5.75 -19.48
CA GLU A 29 1.55 -4.48 -19.89
C GLU A 29 0.20 -4.25 -19.17
N TYR A 30 -0.45 -5.31 -18.73
CA TYR A 30 -1.73 -5.29 -18.00
C TYR A 30 -1.57 -5.59 -16.52
N SER A 31 -0.41 -5.35 -15.95
CA SER A 31 -0.14 -5.58 -14.53
C SER A 31 -1.20 -4.94 -13.63
N PHE A 32 -1.34 -5.51 -12.43
CA PHE A 32 -2.37 -5.12 -11.47
C PHE A 32 -2.34 -3.62 -11.16
N ASN A 33 -3.49 -2.98 -11.28
CA ASN A 33 -3.65 -1.56 -10.97
C ASN A 33 -5.04 -1.24 -10.39
N LEU A 34 -5.11 -0.11 -9.70
CA LEU A 34 -6.32 0.51 -9.19
C LEU A 34 -6.37 1.93 -9.77
N THR A 35 -7.19 2.13 -10.80
CA THR A 35 -7.19 3.38 -11.57
C THR A 35 -8.61 3.87 -11.81
N TYR A 36 -8.84 5.16 -11.54
CA TYR A 36 -10.11 5.86 -11.77
C TYR A 36 -11.33 5.14 -11.21
N LEU A 37 -11.21 4.66 -9.98
CA LEU A 37 -12.27 3.88 -9.33
C LEU A 37 -13.49 4.71 -8.93
N THR A 38 -13.34 6.05 -8.87
CA THR A 38 -14.42 7.01 -8.61
C THR A 38 -14.27 8.24 -9.49
N PRO A 39 -15.35 9.03 -9.72
CA PRO A 39 -15.26 10.31 -10.44
C PRO A 39 -14.29 11.31 -9.80
N GLU A 40 -14.11 11.23 -8.46
CA GLU A 40 -13.23 12.09 -7.67
C GLU A 40 -11.78 11.60 -7.63
N SER A 41 -11.45 10.51 -8.35
CA SER A 41 -10.08 10.01 -8.42
C SER A 41 -9.16 11.07 -9.02
N ASN A 42 -7.98 11.20 -8.41
CA ASN A 42 -6.92 12.04 -8.95
C ASN A 42 -6.57 11.57 -10.37
N LYS A 43 -6.59 12.50 -11.33
CA LYS A 43 -6.42 12.17 -12.76
C LYS A 43 -4.98 12.32 -13.25
N ASP A 44 -4.12 13.00 -12.51
CA ASP A 44 -2.79 13.37 -12.97
C ASP A 44 -1.64 12.64 -12.27
N THR A 45 -1.93 11.83 -11.25
CA THR A 45 -0.91 11.19 -10.42
C THR A 45 -1.11 9.68 -10.33
N VAL A 46 -0.01 8.92 -10.42
CA VAL A 46 0.02 7.47 -10.18
C VAL A 46 1.09 7.09 -9.16
N TYR A 47 0.73 6.26 -8.19
CA TYR A 47 1.64 5.63 -7.24
C TYR A 47 2.09 4.28 -7.79
N VAL A 48 3.40 4.03 -7.82
CA VAL A 48 4.01 2.86 -8.48
C VAL A 48 4.72 1.98 -7.46
N PHE A 49 4.41 0.69 -7.44
CA PHE A 49 4.88 -0.32 -6.48
C PHE A 49 5.56 -1.48 -7.20
N GLU A 50 6.46 -2.20 -6.52
CA GLU A 50 7.06 -3.42 -7.08
C GLU A 50 6.05 -4.57 -7.15
N ALA A 51 5.24 -4.78 -6.11
CA ALA A 51 4.30 -5.90 -6.03
C ALA A 51 2.86 -5.45 -5.73
N PRO A 52 1.84 -6.25 -6.15
CA PRO A 52 0.44 -5.96 -5.84
C PRO A 52 0.15 -5.88 -4.34
N VAL A 53 0.85 -6.67 -3.51
CA VAL A 53 0.65 -6.67 -2.06
C VAL A 53 1.04 -5.33 -1.44
N ASP A 54 2.09 -4.67 -1.94
CA ASP A 54 2.53 -3.36 -1.46
C ASP A 54 1.54 -2.26 -1.86
N LEU A 55 1.04 -2.34 -3.08
CA LEU A 55 -0.03 -1.48 -3.57
C LEU A 55 -1.29 -1.56 -2.68
N LEU A 56 -1.73 -2.78 -2.35
CA LEU A 56 -2.89 -3.02 -1.49
C LEU A 56 -2.62 -2.57 -0.04
N SER A 57 -1.42 -2.80 0.47
CA SER A 57 -0.99 -2.34 1.79
C SER A 57 -1.02 -0.81 1.88
N HIS A 58 -0.50 -0.12 0.87
CA HIS A 58 -0.58 1.34 0.78
C HIS A 58 -2.03 1.84 0.74
N ALA A 59 -2.92 1.18 -0.03
CA ALA A 59 -4.35 1.52 -0.05
C ALA A 59 -4.99 1.35 1.35
N THR A 60 -4.66 0.27 2.05
CA THR A 60 -5.11 0.01 3.44
C THR A 60 -4.63 1.10 4.40
N MET A 61 -3.37 1.55 4.26
CA MET A 61 -2.83 2.62 5.10
C MET A 61 -3.57 3.95 4.90
N TYR A 62 -4.09 4.23 3.71
CA TYR A 62 -4.95 5.40 3.47
C TYR A 62 -6.24 5.33 4.30
N VAL A 63 -6.90 4.16 4.33
CA VAL A 63 -8.11 3.95 5.14
C VAL A 63 -7.81 4.10 6.64
N ILE A 64 -6.70 3.53 7.12
CA ILE A 64 -6.28 3.66 8.51
C ILE A 64 -6.01 5.12 8.88
N SER A 65 -5.32 5.86 8.01
CA SER A 65 -5.01 7.27 8.22
C SER A 65 -6.27 8.12 8.25
N GLU A 66 -7.22 7.84 7.37
CA GLU A 66 -8.52 8.52 7.32
C GLU A 66 -9.35 8.24 8.58
N LYS A 67 -9.40 6.99 9.04
CA LYS A 67 -10.07 6.62 10.28
C LYS A 67 -9.54 7.45 11.45
N LYS A 68 -8.21 7.52 11.62
CA LYS A 68 -7.57 8.31 12.68
C LYS A 68 -7.85 9.82 12.55
N ARG A 69 -7.84 10.33 11.30
CA ARG A 69 -8.18 11.73 11.03
C ARG A 69 -9.61 12.03 11.45
N ALA A 70 -10.55 11.21 11.04
CA ALA A 70 -11.97 11.36 11.33
C ALA A 70 -12.25 11.28 12.84
N GLU A 71 -11.66 10.30 13.55
CA GLU A 71 -11.75 10.16 15.00
C GLU A 71 -11.27 11.44 15.71
N ARG A 72 -10.10 11.99 15.33
CA ARG A 72 -9.55 13.23 15.92
C ARG A 72 -10.44 14.44 15.69
N LEU A 73 -11.17 14.48 14.58
CA LEU A 73 -12.04 15.59 14.20
C LEU A 73 -13.52 15.38 14.60
N GLY A 74 -13.85 14.26 15.25
CA GLY A 74 -15.24 13.91 15.58
C GLY A 74 -16.11 13.71 14.34
N GLN A 75 -15.53 13.26 13.23
CA GLN A 75 -16.21 13.08 11.94
C GLN A 75 -16.39 11.59 11.60
N LYS A 76 -17.32 11.29 10.69
CA LYS A 76 -17.44 9.96 10.12
C LYS A 76 -16.31 9.72 9.10
N PRO A 77 -15.58 8.58 9.17
CA PRO A 77 -14.51 8.27 8.23
C PRO A 77 -15.05 7.95 6.82
N ASP A 78 -14.32 8.40 5.81
CA ASP A 78 -14.50 7.99 4.41
C ASP A 78 -13.70 6.70 4.14
N TYR A 79 -14.35 5.55 4.23
CA TYR A 79 -13.71 4.26 3.96
C TYR A 79 -13.34 4.04 2.49
N ASP A 80 -13.82 4.88 1.58
CA ASP A 80 -13.53 4.83 0.15
C ASP A 80 -12.38 5.75 -0.29
N VAL A 81 -11.74 6.44 0.66
CA VAL A 81 -10.61 7.36 0.41
C VAL A 81 -9.49 6.75 -0.43
N TRP A 82 -9.27 5.44 -0.31
CA TRP A 82 -8.26 4.72 -1.08
C TRP A 82 -8.57 4.67 -2.58
N LYS A 83 -9.82 4.76 -2.99
CA LYS A 83 -10.26 4.77 -4.39
C LYS A 83 -9.89 6.07 -5.13
N LYS A 84 -9.59 7.12 -4.38
CA LYS A 84 -9.25 8.45 -4.94
C LYS A 84 -7.84 8.53 -5.52
N GLN A 85 -7.00 7.51 -5.32
CA GLN A 85 -5.62 7.50 -5.79
C GLN A 85 -5.39 6.38 -6.81
N ASN A 86 -4.73 6.70 -7.92
CA ASN A 86 -4.32 5.69 -8.90
C ASN A 86 -3.07 4.97 -8.42
N ARG A 87 -3.05 3.66 -8.55
CA ARG A 87 -1.94 2.80 -8.13
C ARG A 87 -1.65 1.75 -9.19
N LEU A 88 -0.37 1.53 -9.45
CA LEU A 88 0.12 0.53 -10.40
C LEU A 88 1.17 -0.36 -9.73
N SER A 89 1.07 -1.66 -9.91
CA SER A 89 2.14 -2.61 -9.60
C SER A 89 2.98 -2.89 -10.85
N LEU A 90 4.31 -2.87 -10.71
CA LEU A 90 5.22 -3.30 -11.78
C LEU A 90 5.32 -4.83 -11.89
N SER A 91 4.91 -5.56 -10.86
CA SER A 91 5.16 -7.01 -10.72
C SER A 91 6.63 -7.34 -10.93
N GLY A 92 7.49 -6.62 -10.21
CA GLY A 92 8.96 -6.63 -10.26
C GLY A 92 9.55 -5.24 -10.52
N THR A 93 10.77 -5.19 -11.07
CA THR A 93 11.53 -3.93 -11.28
C THR A 93 11.56 -3.45 -12.73
N SER A 94 10.88 -4.15 -13.66
CA SER A 94 10.80 -3.76 -15.07
C SER A 94 9.72 -2.69 -15.26
N ASP A 95 9.99 -1.68 -16.08
CA ASP A 95 9.08 -0.57 -16.34
C ASP A 95 8.04 -0.82 -17.45
N VAL A 96 7.94 -2.05 -17.97
CA VAL A 96 6.99 -2.41 -19.05
C VAL A 96 5.55 -2.04 -18.66
N ALA A 97 5.13 -2.38 -17.44
CA ALA A 97 3.81 -2.04 -16.93
C ALA A 97 3.61 -0.52 -16.86
N LEU A 98 4.60 0.23 -16.37
CA LEU A 98 4.54 1.69 -16.28
C LEU A 98 4.45 2.32 -17.67
N GLN A 99 5.26 1.89 -18.62
CA GLN A 99 5.24 2.41 -19.98
C GLN A 99 3.86 2.25 -20.63
N SER A 100 3.30 1.05 -20.55
CA SER A 100 1.96 0.76 -21.10
C SER A 100 0.85 1.51 -20.34
N TYR A 101 1.00 1.68 -19.02
CA TYR A 101 0.08 2.44 -18.20
C TYR A 101 0.03 3.93 -18.64
N LEU A 102 1.18 4.57 -18.78
CA LEU A 102 1.29 5.97 -19.20
C LEU A 102 0.77 6.21 -20.61
N GLN A 103 0.86 5.22 -21.51
CA GLN A 103 0.25 5.28 -22.83
C GLN A 103 -1.28 5.23 -22.78
N ARG A 104 -1.85 4.44 -21.87
CA ARG A 104 -3.31 4.31 -21.70
C ARG A 104 -3.95 5.49 -20.96
N TYR A 105 -3.17 6.16 -20.10
CA TYR A 105 -3.60 7.27 -19.26
C TYR A 105 -2.72 8.50 -19.50
N PRO A 106 -2.86 9.18 -20.66
CA PRO A 106 -2.00 10.29 -21.06
C PRO A 106 -2.16 11.55 -20.20
N GLU A 107 -3.21 11.62 -19.39
CA GLU A 107 -3.44 12.69 -18.40
C GLU A 107 -2.51 12.62 -17.17
N ILE A 108 -1.85 11.48 -16.92
CA ILE A 108 -0.88 11.35 -15.85
C ILE A 108 0.32 12.26 -16.13
N LYS A 109 0.68 13.07 -15.14
CA LYS A 109 1.83 14.00 -15.16
C LYS A 109 2.81 13.72 -14.02
N ASN A 110 2.33 13.12 -12.93
CA ASN A 110 3.08 12.89 -11.72
C ASN A 110 3.20 11.38 -11.44
N ILE A 111 4.43 10.92 -11.23
CA ILE A 111 4.75 9.54 -10.87
C ILE A 111 5.33 9.55 -9.46
N VAL A 112 4.69 8.85 -8.53
CA VAL A 112 5.18 8.66 -7.17
C VAL A 112 5.73 7.24 -7.05
N LEU A 113 7.05 7.11 -6.95
CA LEU A 113 7.74 5.83 -6.86
C LEU A 113 7.74 5.35 -5.41
N CYS A 114 7.00 4.28 -5.18
CA CYS A 114 6.82 3.59 -3.90
C CYS A 114 7.48 2.20 -3.93
N LEU A 115 8.70 2.12 -4.48
CA LEU A 115 9.42 0.86 -4.65
C LEU A 115 10.06 0.43 -3.32
N ASP A 116 10.53 -0.82 -3.28
CA ASP A 116 11.16 -1.40 -2.10
C ASP A 116 12.41 -0.60 -1.67
N ASN A 117 12.63 -0.50 -0.37
CA ASN A 117 13.80 0.18 0.20
C ASN A 117 15.01 -0.76 0.25
N ASP A 118 15.36 -1.33 -0.89
CA ASP A 118 16.53 -2.18 -1.08
C ASP A 118 17.33 -1.77 -2.33
N GLU A 119 18.37 -2.51 -2.67
CA GLU A 119 19.21 -2.22 -3.83
C GLU A 119 18.44 -2.32 -5.16
N ALA A 120 17.57 -3.32 -5.29
CA ALA A 120 16.77 -3.52 -6.50
C ALA A 120 15.78 -2.36 -6.71
N GLY A 121 15.09 -1.93 -5.65
CA GLY A 121 14.19 -0.78 -5.66
C GLY A 121 14.92 0.52 -5.99
N ARG A 122 16.10 0.78 -5.38
CA ARG A 122 16.93 1.95 -5.72
C ARG A 122 17.35 1.97 -7.19
N ASN A 123 17.76 0.82 -7.73
CA ASN A 123 18.10 0.69 -9.15
C ASN A 123 16.88 0.90 -10.05
N GLY A 124 15.71 0.43 -9.63
CA GLY A 124 14.43 0.69 -10.31
C GLY A 124 14.10 2.18 -10.36
N ILE A 125 14.22 2.88 -9.22
CA ILE A 125 14.04 4.34 -9.12
C ILE A 125 14.97 5.07 -10.08
N ALA A 126 16.26 4.74 -10.09
CA ALA A 126 17.24 5.39 -10.97
C ALA A 126 16.87 5.21 -12.46
N LYS A 127 16.47 4.01 -12.88
CA LYS A 127 16.04 3.72 -14.25
C LYS A 127 14.79 4.50 -14.65
N VAL A 128 13.79 4.57 -13.76
CA VAL A 128 12.56 5.34 -14.04
C VAL A 128 12.88 6.82 -14.14
N ASN A 129 13.68 7.39 -13.23
CA ASN A 129 14.12 8.78 -13.31
C ASN A 129 14.84 9.06 -14.64
N GLN A 130 15.82 8.24 -15.01
CA GLN A 130 16.57 8.41 -16.26
C GLN A 130 15.66 8.41 -17.50
N LYS A 131 14.61 7.57 -17.52
CA LYS A 131 13.76 7.38 -18.70
C LYS A 131 12.60 8.38 -18.79
N TYR A 132 12.08 8.87 -17.66
CA TYR A 132 10.81 9.58 -17.61
C TYR A 132 10.87 10.99 -17.04
N ALA A 133 11.97 11.43 -16.41
CA ALA A 133 12.06 12.73 -15.73
C ALA A 133 11.88 13.94 -16.67
N ASP A 134 12.19 13.80 -17.95
CA ASP A 134 12.00 14.89 -18.95
C ASP A 134 10.53 15.15 -19.26
N ARG A 135 9.63 14.20 -18.96
CA ARG A 135 8.22 14.25 -19.34
C ARG A 135 7.25 14.22 -18.17
N TYR A 136 7.70 13.75 -17.01
CA TYR A 136 6.87 13.56 -15.83
C TYR A 136 7.56 14.11 -14.58
N SER A 137 6.77 14.68 -13.68
CA SER A 137 7.24 14.99 -12.32
C SER A 137 7.38 13.68 -11.53
N ILE A 138 8.59 13.37 -11.04
CA ILE A 138 8.86 12.13 -10.32
C ILE A 138 9.17 12.45 -8.87
N THR A 139 8.44 11.82 -7.95
CA THR A 139 8.65 11.88 -6.52
C THR A 139 8.92 10.47 -5.98
N VAL A 140 9.79 10.35 -4.99
CA VAL A 140 10.14 9.07 -4.38
C VAL A 140 9.58 9.01 -2.97
N HIS A 141 8.72 8.03 -2.71
CA HIS A 141 8.17 7.72 -1.40
C HIS A 141 8.55 6.29 -1.01
N VAL A 142 9.69 6.12 -0.37
CA VAL A 142 10.11 4.81 0.14
C VAL A 142 9.40 4.47 1.46
N PRO A 143 9.21 3.18 1.77
CA PRO A 143 8.70 2.73 3.05
C PRO A 143 9.54 3.25 4.23
N LYS A 144 8.89 3.80 5.27
CA LYS A 144 9.57 4.34 6.45
C LYS A 144 9.91 3.28 7.50
N LEU A 145 9.11 2.22 7.55
CA LEU A 145 9.21 1.15 8.55
C LEU A 145 9.31 -0.20 7.83
N GLY A 146 10.53 -0.66 7.57
CA GLY A 146 10.74 -1.93 6.90
C GLY A 146 11.22 -1.78 5.45
N LYS A 147 11.27 -2.91 4.75
CA LYS A 147 11.75 -2.99 3.38
C LYS A 147 10.70 -2.49 2.37
N ASP A 148 9.45 -2.84 2.58
CA ASP A 148 8.33 -2.61 1.67
C ASP A 148 7.08 -2.09 2.40
N TYR A 149 6.03 -1.74 1.67
CA TYR A 149 4.78 -1.22 2.24
C TYR A 149 3.98 -2.29 2.98
N ASN A 150 4.09 -3.55 2.60
CA ASN A 150 3.45 -4.64 3.32
C ASN A 150 4.10 -4.84 4.70
N GLU A 151 5.41 -4.85 4.78
CA GLU A 151 6.13 -4.92 6.06
C GLU A 151 5.80 -3.72 6.95
N THR A 152 5.74 -2.51 6.37
CA THR A 152 5.34 -1.29 7.07
C THR A 152 3.95 -1.43 7.69
N LEU A 153 2.97 -1.92 6.92
CA LEU A 153 1.60 -2.14 7.39
C LEU A 153 1.55 -3.18 8.51
N VAL A 154 2.20 -4.32 8.33
CA VAL A 154 2.25 -5.41 9.34
C VAL A 154 2.84 -4.90 10.65
N ARG A 155 3.98 -4.22 10.61
CA ARG A 155 4.61 -3.64 11.81
C ARG A 155 3.68 -2.64 12.51
N TYR A 156 3.03 -1.78 11.72
CA TYR A 156 2.07 -0.82 12.26
C TYR A 156 0.90 -1.51 12.99
N LEU A 157 0.30 -2.53 12.38
CA LEU A 157 -0.83 -3.28 12.98
C LEU A 157 -0.40 -4.01 14.25
N THR A 158 0.76 -4.67 14.26
CA THR A 158 1.30 -5.36 15.43
C THR A 158 1.52 -4.41 16.62
N VAL A 159 2.03 -3.20 16.37
CA VAL A 159 2.20 -2.19 17.43
C VAL A 159 0.84 -1.70 17.94
N ALA A 160 -0.13 -1.51 17.08
CA ALA A 160 -1.47 -1.08 17.44
C ALA A 160 -2.22 -2.15 18.27
N GLU A 161 -2.08 -3.42 17.91
CA GLU A 161 -2.64 -4.56 18.66
C GLU A 161 -2.07 -4.61 20.08
N LYS A 162 -0.74 -4.60 20.23
CA LYS A 162 -0.08 -4.60 21.55
C LYS A 162 -0.50 -3.43 22.43
N ALA A 163 -0.64 -2.23 21.84
CA ALA A 163 -1.10 -1.06 22.58
C ALA A 163 -2.56 -1.19 23.05
N THR A 164 -3.39 -1.91 22.30
CA THR A 164 -4.79 -2.17 22.68
C THR A 164 -4.86 -3.23 23.78
N GLU A 165 -4.08 -4.30 23.68
CA GLU A 165 -3.98 -5.34 24.71
C GLU A 165 -3.51 -4.75 26.05
N GLN A 166 -2.48 -3.90 26.04
CA GLN A 166 -1.99 -3.25 27.26
C GLN A 166 -3.07 -2.40 27.94
N ARG A 167 -3.81 -1.60 27.18
CA ARG A 167 -4.91 -0.77 27.71
C ARG A 167 -6.03 -1.61 28.34
N THR A 168 -6.33 -2.78 27.77
CA THR A 168 -7.36 -3.67 28.35
C THR A 168 -6.88 -4.30 29.65
N VAL A 169 -5.61 -4.64 29.79
CA VAL A 169 -5.01 -5.12 31.02
C VAL A 169 -5.03 -4.03 32.10
N ASP A 170 -4.52 -2.85 31.80
CA ASP A 170 -4.47 -1.71 32.73
C ASP A 170 -5.87 -1.35 33.25
N ASN A 171 -6.88 -1.30 32.38
CA ASN A 171 -8.28 -1.04 32.77
C ASN A 171 -8.86 -2.16 33.69
N SER A 172 -8.51 -3.42 33.45
CA SER A 172 -8.99 -4.53 34.25
C SER A 172 -8.39 -4.53 35.66
N GLU A 173 -7.13 -4.13 35.79
CA GLU A 173 -6.45 -3.98 37.11
C GLU A 173 -7.03 -2.78 37.89
N GLU A 174 -7.31 -1.66 37.24
CA GLU A 174 -7.92 -0.48 37.88
C GLU A 174 -9.32 -0.79 38.43
N VAL A 175 -10.15 -1.55 37.71
CA VAL A 175 -11.48 -2.01 38.16
C VAL A 175 -11.36 -2.99 39.29
N ALA A 176 -10.38 -3.87 39.30
CA ALA A 176 -10.18 -4.86 40.41
C ALA A 176 -9.76 -4.15 41.69
N VAL A 177 -8.89 -3.15 41.63
CA VAL A 177 -8.45 -2.34 42.79
C VAL A 177 -9.61 -1.55 43.37
N THR A 178 -10.44 -0.92 42.54
CA THR A 178 -11.60 -0.12 42.98
C THR A 178 -12.64 -1.00 43.71
N ASN A 179 -12.91 -2.19 43.20
CA ASN A 179 -13.85 -3.14 43.83
C ASN A 179 -13.36 -3.69 45.15
N THR A 180 -12.04 -3.85 45.34
CA THR A 180 -11.45 -4.32 46.60
C THR A 180 -11.55 -3.25 47.70
N THR A 181 -11.38 -1.99 47.32
CA THR A 181 -11.45 -0.85 48.27
C THR A 181 -12.88 -0.56 48.76
N GLN A 182 -13.90 -0.86 47.94
CA GLN A 182 -15.31 -0.71 48.33
C GLN A 182 -15.84 -1.83 49.26
N ARG A 183 -15.22 -3.00 49.27
CA ARG A 183 -15.60 -4.12 50.15
C ARG A 183 -14.99 -4.03 51.56
N SER A 184 -14.08 -3.10 51.78
CA SER A 184 -13.35 -2.92 53.04
C SER A 184 -13.89 -1.76 53.92
N ARG A 185 -15.04 -1.22 53.55
CA ARG A 185 -15.83 -0.24 54.33
C ARG A 185 -17.19 -0.82 54.68
#